data_090f2034331254ac5075691c7797902b
#
_entry.id   090f2034331254ac5075691c7797902b
#
_cell.length_a   1.000
_cell.length_b   1.000
_cell.length_c   1.000
_cell.angle_alpha   90.00
_cell.angle_beta   90.00
_cell.angle_gamma   90.00
#
_symmetry.space_group_name_H-M   'P 1'
#
loop_
_entity.id
_entity.type
_entity.pdbx_description
1 polymer ?
#
loop_
_entity_poly.entity_id
_entity_poly.type
_entity_poly.pdbx_seq_one_letter_code
_entity_poly.pdbx_strand_id
1 'polypeptide(L)'
;MRLSWLGVVPFALFLLVFLIFPLLLLVARAFEGGDGSPSLENIHHLVAPDTLKAYRTSLLLSLVTALLGGALGTLLAFAAIARGTPHWVRNQLTTLSAVTANFAGVPLAFAFIATLGTNGLVTVLLRNAFGVTPADAGFSLYSFWGLCLVYLYFQVPLMVLVVGPSLDSLRHEWQEAATSLGATSAAYWRQVALPVIRPSVLGGTVLLFGNAFGAHSAAYALTSGQFSLVPLLIGQTQTGDVVADANFGDTLALGMIVVLAVTLALYAGLMRTTAKWRRP
;
A
#
# COMPACT_ATOMS: atom_id res chain seq x y z
N MET A 1 36.96 18.08 -1.05
CA MET A 1 35.98 17.01 -0.99
C MET A 1 35.64 16.47 0.43
N ARG A 2 36.16 17.05 1.54
CA ARG A 2 35.93 16.51 2.91
C ARG A 2 34.84 17.25 3.72
N LEU A 3 34.29 18.36 3.23
CA LEU A 3 33.27 19.14 3.96
C LEU A 3 31.81 18.83 3.57
N SER A 4 31.60 18.17 2.44
CA SER A 4 30.23 17.81 1.99
C SER A 4 29.51 16.79 2.92
N TRP A 5 30.27 16.02 3.69
CA TRP A 5 29.72 15.10 4.68
C TRP A 5 29.08 15.82 5.89
N LEU A 6 29.58 17.01 6.24
CA LEU A 6 29.01 17.81 7.35
C LEU A 6 27.57 18.25 7.07
N GLY A 7 27.20 18.44 5.80
CA GLY A 7 25.81 18.75 5.43
C GLY A 7 24.85 17.58 5.60
N VAL A 8 25.34 16.34 5.60
CA VAL A 8 24.53 15.12 5.77
C VAL A 8 24.38 14.75 7.26
N VAL A 9 25.31 15.21 8.12
CA VAL A 9 25.32 14.88 9.57
C VAL A 9 24.01 15.22 10.28
N PRO A 10 23.41 16.43 10.14
CA PRO A 10 22.15 16.74 10.81
C PRO A 10 21.01 15.80 10.40
N PHE A 11 20.94 15.45 9.10
CA PHE A 11 19.94 14.51 8.60
C PHE A 11 20.20 13.08 9.10
N ALA A 12 21.47 12.62 9.09
CA ALA A 12 21.83 11.32 9.61
C ALA A 12 21.53 11.20 11.12
N LEU A 13 21.83 12.25 11.90
CA LEU A 13 21.50 12.31 13.32
C LEU A 13 19.98 12.26 13.55
N PHE A 14 19.21 13.00 12.77
CA PHE A 14 17.76 12.96 12.81
C PHE A 14 17.22 11.53 12.55
N LEU A 15 17.71 10.86 11.50
CA LEU A 15 17.32 9.47 11.20
C LEU A 15 17.72 8.53 12.35
N LEU A 16 18.91 8.70 12.93
CA LEU A 16 19.38 7.84 14.01
C LEU A 16 18.50 8.00 15.26
N VAL A 17 18.18 9.23 15.66
CA VAL A 17 17.41 9.51 16.89
C VAL A 17 15.92 9.19 16.70
N PHE A 18 15.32 9.54 15.56
CA PHE A 18 13.87 9.45 15.39
C PHE A 18 13.39 8.22 14.61
N LEU A 19 14.27 7.50 13.94
CA LEU A 19 13.92 6.29 13.21
C LEU A 19 14.62 5.06 13.79
N ILE A 20 15.96 5.08 13.86
CA ILE A 20 16.72 3.89 14.25
C ILE A 20 16.59 3.60 15.75
N PHE A 21 16.70 4.62 16.60
CA PHE A 21 16.62 4.43 18.05
C PHE A 21 15.25 3.90 18.52
N PRO A 22 14.08 4.46 18.10
CA PRO A 22 12.78 3.89 18.43
C PRO A 22 12.60 2.47 17.89
N LEU A 23 13.13 2.18 16.68
CA LEU A 23 13.08 0.84 16.11
C LEU A 23 13.85 -0.19 16.95
N LEU A 24 15.04 0.18 17.42
CA LEU A 24 15.84 -0.67 18.31
C LEU A 24 15.16 -0.89 19.68
N LEU A 25 14.54 0.16 20.23
CA LEU A 25 13.75 0.04 21.46
C LEU A 25 12.56 -0.90 21.27
N LEU A 26 11.83 -0.78 20.17
CA LEU A 26 10.71 -1.68 19.83
C LEU A 26 11.20 -3.14 19.76
N VAL A 27 12.32 -3.38 19.09
CA VAL A 27 12.92 -4.72 19.01
C VAL A 27 13.31 -5.22 20.40
N ALA A 28 13.94 -4.40 21.25
CA ALA A 28 14.31 -4.79 22.60
C ALA A 28 13.09 -5.15 23.45
N ARG A 29 12.06 -4.29 23.46
CA ARG A 29 10.81 -4.50 24.21
C ARG A 29 10.00 -5.71 23.74
N ALA A 30 10.07 -6.05 22.47
CA ALA A 30 9.41 -7.26 21.96
C ALA A 30 9.93 -8.56 22.60
N PHE A 31 11.17 -8.54 23.14
CA PHE A 31 11.81 -9.65 23.85
C PHE A 31 11.83 -9.45 25.38
N GLU A 32 11.06 -8.51 25.91
CA GLU A 32 11.00 -8.18 27.33
C GLU A 32 9.66 -8.63 27.91
N GLY A 33 9.67 -9.43 28.95
CA GLY A 33 8.46 -9.86 29.65
C GLY A 33 7.85 -8.75 30.51
N GLY A 34 6.67 -8.99 31.07
CA GLY A 34 5.97 -8.01 31.90
C GLY A 34 6.71 -7.61 33.20
N ASP A 35 7.70 -8.38 33.59
CA ASP A 35 8.59 -8.12 34.73
C ASP A 35 9.92 -7.44 34.37
N GLY A 36 10.10 -7.07 33.09
CA GLY A 36 11.33 -6.46 32.56
C GLY A 36 12.46 -7.45 32.32
N SER A 37 12.24 -8.75 32.47
CA SER A 37 13.23 -9.78 32.18
C SER A 37 13.18 -10.19 30.68
N PRO A 38 14.31 -10.66 30.10
CA PRO A 38 14.26 -11.23 28.76
C PRO A 38 13.31 -12.42 28.68
N SER A 39 12.28 -12.34 27.85
CA SER A 39 11.25 -13.37 27.70
C SER A 39 10.87 -13.56 26.23
N LEU A 40 10.44 -14.77 25.88
CA LEU A 40 9.85 -15.10 24.58
C LEU A 40 8.32 -15.20 24.65
N GLU A 41 7.73 -14.87 25.80
CA GLU A 41 6.28 -15.00 26.03
C GLU A 41 5.48 -14.19 25.01
N ASN A 42 5.85 -12.93 24.77
CA ASN A 42 5.23 -12.07 23.78
C ASN A 42 5.33 -12.63 22.35
N ILE A 43 6.43 -13.31 22.03
CA ILE A 43 6.60 -13.98 20.73
C ILE A 43 5.66 -15.18 20.60
N HIS A 44 5.43 -15.92 21.68
CA HIS A 44 4.43 -17.00 21.68
C HIS A 44 3.02 -16.47 21.43
N HIS A 45 2.68 -15.27 21.89
CA HIS A 45 1.41 -14.62 21.61
C HIS A 45 1.20 -14.26 20.13
N LEU A 46 2.27 -14.12 19.33
CA LEU A 46 2.15 -13.96 17.87
C LEU A 46 1.51 -15.18 17.19
N VAL A 47 1.65 -16.35 17.77
CA VAL A 47 1.09 -17.61 17.25
C VAL A 47 -0.33 -17.86 17.77
N ALA A 48 -0.85 -17.00 18.65
CA ALA A 48 -2.22 -17.12 19.14
C ALA A 48 -3.25 -17.04 17.99
N PRO A 49 -4.35 -17.80 18.04
CA PRO A 49 -5.32 -17.89 16.96
C PRO A 49 -5.86 -16.54 16.50
N ASP A 50 -6.12 -15.61 17.42
CA ASP A 50 -6.66 -14.28 17.13
C ASP A 50 -5.61 -13.38 16.45
N THR A 51 -4.37 -13.44 16.91
CA THR A 51 -3.23 -12.73 16.30
C THR A 51 -2.98 -13.25 14.88
N LEU A 52 -2.96 -14.57 14.71
CA LEU A 52 -2.77 -15.19 13.40
C LEU A 52 -3.89 -14.85 12.43
N LYS A 53 -5.14 -14.78 12.93
CA LYS A 53 -6.30 -14.30 12.15
C LYS A 53 -6.11 -12.85 11.70
N ALA A 54 -5.63 -11.97 12.59
CA ALA A 54 -5.37 -10.56 12.25
C ALA A 54 -4.27 -10.43 11.19
N TYR A 55 -3.16 -11.16 11.33
CA TYR A 55 -2.10 -11.20 10.32
C TYR A 55 -2.62 -11.70 8.97
N ARG A 56 -3.33 -12.81 8.96
CA ARG A 56 -3.93 -13.37 7.74
C ARG A 56 -4.86 -12.37 7.06
N THR A 57 -5.74 -11.72 7.81
CA THR A 57 -6.68 -10.73 7.27
C THR A 57 -5.95 -9.52 6.73
N SER A 58 -4.96 -8.99 7.46
CA SER A 58 -4.13 -7.87 7.02
C SER A 58 -3.33 -8.21 5.75
N LEU A 59 -2.70 -9.37 5.70
CA LEU A 59 -1.96 -9.86 4.54
C LEU A 59 -2.86 -10.01 3.31
N LEU A 60 -4.04 -10.63 3.48
CA LEU A 60 -5.00 -10.82 2.39
C LEU A 60 -5.53 -9.47 1.88
N LEU A 61 -5.93 -8.57 2.78
CA LEU A 61 -6.43 -7.24 2.42
C LEU A 61 -5.36 -6.47 1.64
N SER A 62 -4.13 -6.43 2.17
CA SER A 62 -3.01 -5.70 1.55
C SER A 62 -2.61 -6.30 0.20
N LEU A 63 -2.58 -7.63 0.09
CA LEU A 63 -2.24 -8.31 -1.15
C LEU A 63 -3.30 -8.08 -2.22
N VAL A 64 -4.57 -8.29 -1.88
CA VAL A 64 -5.70 -8.11 -2.83
C VAL A 64 -5.73 -6.67 -3.32
N THR A 65 -5.66 -5.69 -2.40
CA THR A 65 -5.74 -4.27 -2.77
C THR A 65 -4.49 -3.80 -3.49
N ALA A 66 -3.29 -4.32 -3.18
CA ALA A 66 -2.06 -4.00 -3.91
C ALA A 66 -2.08 -4.56 -5.34
N LEU A 67 -2.56 -5.79 -5.53
CA LEU A 67 -2.67 -6.39 -6.87
C LEU A 67 -3.73 -5.67 -7.71
N LEU A 68 -4.92 -5.43 -7.16
CA LEU A 68 -5.99 -4.72 -7.86
C LEU A 68 -5.60 -3.25 -8.12
N GLY A 69 -5.09 -2.55 -7.10
CA GLY A 69 -4.61 -1.18 -7.23
C GLY A 69 -3.44 -1.05 -8.19
N GLY A 70 -2.51 -2.01 -8.15
CA GLY A 70 -1.40 -2.13 -9.08
C GLY A 70 -1.85 -2.32 -10.53
N ALA A 71 -2.77 -3.25 -10.76
CA ALA A 71 -3.33 -3.50 -12.10
C ALA A 71 -4.12 -2.29 -12.61
N LEU A 72 -5.11 -1.81 -11.84
CA LEU A 72 -5.97 -0.69 -12.24
C LEU A 72 -5.18 0.61 -12.40
N GLY A 73 -4.27 0.93 -11.48
CA GLY A 73 -3.44 2.13 -11.56
C GLY A 73 -2.46 2.09 -12.73
N THR A 74 -1.87 0.92 -13.03
CA THR A 74 -1.03 0.75 -14.23
C THR A 74 -1.84 0.90 -15.51
N LEU A 75 -3.04 0.30 -15.58
CA LEU A 75 -3.93 0.48 -16.74
C LEU A 75 -4.35 1.93 -16.92
N LEU A 76 -4.66 2.63 -15.84
CA LEU A 76 -5.02 4.06 -15.88
C LEU A 76 -3.84 4.93 -16.33
N ALA A 77 -2.64 4.68 -15.79
CA ALA A 77 -1.42 5.36 -16.22
C ALA A 77 -1.13 5.11 -17.71
N PHE A 78 -1.33 3.88 -18.17
CA PHE A 78 -1.19 3.51 -19.56
C PHE A 78 -2.19 4.25 -20.46
N ALA A 79 -3.47 4.30 -20.06
CA ALA A 79 -4.50 5.02 -20.80
C ALA A 79 -4.21 6.51 -20.92
N ALA A 80 -3.57 7.11 -19.90
CA ALA A 80 -3.17 8.52 -19.91
C ALA A 80 -2.08 8.84 -20.96
N ILE A 81 -1.26 7.86 -21.33
CA ILE A 81 -0.14 8.02 -22.27
C ILE A 81 -0.51 7.51 -23.67
N ALA A 82 -1.67 6.86 -23.81
CA ALA A 82 -2.15 6.36 -25.09
C ALA A 82 -2.17 7.45 -26.17
N ARG A 83 -1.89 7.05 -27.42
CA ARG A 83 -1.92 7.96 -28.56
C ARG A 83 -3.29 8.62 -28.68
N GLY A 84 -3.29 9.95 -28.76
CA GLY A 84 -4.52 10.75 -28.88
C GLY A 84 -5.04 11.31 -27.55
N THR A 85 -4.45 10.96 -26.41
CA THR A 85 -4.83 11.59 -25.14
C THR A 85 -4.29 13.03 -25.10
N PRO A 86 -5.17 14.04 -24.98
CA PRO A 86 -4.74 15.42 -24.88
C PRO A 86 -3.86 15.67 -23.66
N HIS A 87 -2.85 16.54 -23.78
CA HIS A 87 -1.93 16.85 -22.68
C HIS A 87 -2.64 17.35 -21.40
N TRP A 88 -3.76 18.06 -21.56
CA TRP A 88 -4.53 18.53 -20.42
C TRP A 88 -5.14 17.39 -19.62
N VAL A 89 -5.63 16.31 -20.26
CA VAL A 89 -6.17 15.12 -19.58
C VAL A 89 -5.08 14.45 -18.75
N ARG A 90 -3.90 14.30 -19.35
CA ARG A 90 -2.75 13.72 -18.65
C ARG A 90 -2.34 14.54 -17.43
N ASN A 91 -2.24 15.87 -17.59
CA ASN A 91 -1.89 16.75 -16.47
C ASN A 91 -2.93 16.71 -15.37
N GLN A 92 -4.23 16.72 -15.72
CA GLN A 92 -5.31 16.58 -14.75
C GLN A 92 -5.25 15.24 -14.03
N LEU A 93 -5.04 14.14 -14.74
CA LEU A 93 -4.93 12.82 -14.13
C LEU A 93 -3.77 12.75 -13.12
N THR A 94 -2.60 13.28 -13.48
CA THR A 94 -1.43 13.30 -12.60
C THR A 94 -1.68 14.17 -11.36
N THR A 95 -2.26 15.37 -11.56
CA THR A 95 -2.59 16.29 -10.46
C THR A 95 -3.65 15.68 -9.53
N LEU A 96 -4.74 15.14 -10.08
CA LEU A 96 -5.78 14.48 -9.30
C LEU A 96 -5.22 13.24 -8.57
N SER A 97 -4.35 12.46 -9.23
CA SER A 97 -3.70 11.33 -8.59
C SER A 97 -2.83 11.76 -7.42
N ALA A 98 -2.11 12.88 -7.52
CA ALA A 98 -1.31 13.39 -6.41
C ALA A 98 -2.18 13.84 -5.23
N VAL A 99 -3.31 14.49 -5.48
CA VAL A 99 -4.26 14.89 -4.44
C VAL A 99 -4.91 13.67 -3.79
N THR A 100 -5.47 12.76 -4.61
CA THR A 100 -6.22 11.60 -4.11
C THR A 100 -5.33 10.58 -3.41
N ALA A 101 -4.10 10.37 -3.86
CA ALA A 101 -3.15 9.49 -3.18
C ALA A 101 -2.81 9.96 -1.76
N ASN A 102 -2.86 11.27 -1.52
CA ASN A 102 -2.62 11.87 -0.21
C ASN A 102 -3.92 12.09 0.60
N PHE A 103 -5.10 11.97 -0.03
CA PHE A 103 -6.38 12.04 0.66
C PHE A 103 -6.74 10.64 1.19
N ALA A 104 -6.20 10.32 2.37
CA ALA A 104 -6.31 9.01 3.02
C ALA A 104 -6.67 9.17 4.50
N GLY A 105 -6.76 8.06 5.22
CA GLY A 105 -7.00 8.07 6.67
C GLY A 105 -8.45 8.39 7.05
N VAL A 106 -8.60 9.10 8.17
CA VAL A 106 -9.91 9.41 8.77
C VAL A 106 -10.82 10.22 7.84
N PRO A 107 -10.36 11.30 7.18
CA PRO A 107 -11.20 12.08 6.25
C PRO A 107 -11.76 11.22 5.11
N LEU A 108 -10.95 10.32 4.57
CA LEU A 108 -11.39 9.39 3.52
C LEU A 108 -12.49 8.45 4.02
N ALA A 109 -12.29 7.84 5.20
CA ALA A 109 -13.30 6.95 5.79
C ALA A 109 -14.65 7.65 5.97
N PHE A 110 -14.65 8.88 6.51
CA PHE A 110 -15.87 9.67 6.66
C PHE A 110 -16.51 10.04 5.32
N ALA A 111 -15.74 10.36 4.29
CA ALA A 111 -16.28 10.59 2.95
C ALA A 111 -16.99 9.35 2.40
N PHE A 112 -16.44 8.15 2.59
CA PHE A 112 -17.09 6.90 2.20
C PHE A 112 -18.33 6.58 3.06
N ILE A 113 -18.29 6.84 4.37
CA ILE A 113 -19.46 6.69 5.25
C ILE A 113 -20.58 7.63 4.82
N ALA A 114 -20.25 8.89 4.53
CA ALA A 114 -21.23 9.89 4.09
C ALA A 114 -21.85 9.56 2.71
N THR A 115 -21.13 8.82 1.86
CA THR A 115 -21.60 8.46 0.51
C THR A 115 -22.23 7.08 0.45
N LEU A 116 -21.56 6.05 0.93
CA LEU A 116 -21.92 4.62 0.79
C LEU A 116 -22.30 3.94 2.12
N GLY A 117 -22.24 4.65 3.24
CA GLY A 117 -22.69 4.13 4.53
C GLY A 117 -24.19 3.81 4.53
N THR A 118 -24.69 3.22 5.60
CA THR A 118 -26.10 2.77 5.72
C THR A 118 -27.10 3.89 5.42
N ASN A 119 -26.78 5.13 5.81
CA ASN A 119 -27.57 6.34 5.51
C ASN A 119 -26.79 7.32 4.62
N GLY A 120 -25.82 6.82 3.84
CA GLY A 120 -25.03 7.63 2.93
C GLY A 120 -25.84 8.14 1.75
N LEU A 121 -25.39 9.24 1.17
CA LEU A 121 -26.09 9.94 0.08
C LEU A 121 -26.44 8.99 -1.07
N VAL A 122 -25.48 8.22 -1.56
CA VAL A 122 -25.69 7.27 -2.68
C VAL A 122 -26.64 6.15 -2.27
N THR A 123 -26.52 5.63 -1.05
CA THR A 123 -27.42 4.60 -0.52
C THR A 123 -28.87 5.09 -0.46
N VAL A 124 -29.09 6.33 0.03
CA VAL A 124 -30.42 6.94 0.10
C VAL A 124 -30.99 7.24 -1.30
N LEU A 125 -30.16 7.73 -2.22
CA LEU A 125 -30.57 7.96 -3.61
C LEU A 125 -30.99 6.67 -4.31
N LEU A 126 -30.20 5.60 -4.18
CA LEU A 126 -30.55 4.29 -4.74
C LEU A 126 -31.85 3.73 -4.14
N ARG A 127 -32.02 3.85 -2.83
CA ARG A 127 -33.24 3.42 -2.14
C ARG A 127 -34.45 4.18 -2.65
N ASN A 128 -34.37 5.50 -2.81
CA ASN A 128 -35.47 6.34 -3.23
C ASN A 128 -35.80 6.20 -4.72
N ALA A 129 -34.78 6.02 -5.58
CA ALA A 129 -34.95 5.93 -7.04
C ALA A 129 -35.31 4.52 -7.51
N PHE A 130 -34.74 3.49 -6.89
CA PHE A 130 -34.83 2.10 -7.38
C PHE A 130 -35.36 1.11 -6.33
N GLY A 131 -35.62 1.55 -5.09
CA GLY A 131 -36.03 0.68 -3.99
C GLY A 131 -34.97 -0.32 -3.53
N VAL A 132 -33.71 -0.16 -3.93
CA VAL A 132 -32.60 -1.10 -3.68
C VAL A 132 -31.50 -0.40 -2.88
N THR A 133 -30.88 -1.12 -1.95
CA THR A 133 -29.68 -0.63 -1.24
C THR A 133 -28.49 -1.49 -1.58
N PRO A 134 -27.23 -0.99 -1.42
CA PRO A 134 -26.04 -1.82 -1.58
C PRO A 134 -26.06 -3.09 -0.71
N ALA A 135 -26.70 -3.03 0.46
CA ALA A 135 -26.86 -4.18 1.36
C ALA A 135 -27.72 -5.29 0.75
N ASP A 136 -28.75 -4.95 -0.03
CA ASP A 136 -29.59 -5.92 -0.73
C ASP A 136 -28.80 -6.72 -1.79
N ALA A 137 -27.74 -6.10 -2.34
CA ALA A 137 -26.78 -6.75 -3.24
C ALA A 137 -25.66 -7.48 -2.49
N GLY A 138 -25.73 -7.61 -1.15
CA GLY A 138 -24.72 -8.25 -0.32
C GLY A 138 -23.46 -7.41 -0.09
N PHE A 139 -23.44 -6.12 -0.46
CA PHE A 139 -22.32 -5.23 -0.23
C PHE A 139 -22.49 -4.43 1.05
N SER A 140 -21.47 -4.49 1.92
CA SER A 140 -21.36 -3.63 3.10
C SER A 140 -20.04 -2.88 3.09
N LEU A 141 -20.11 -1.56 3.32
CA LEU A 141 -18.91 -0.73 3.45
C LEU A 141 -18.02 -1.19 4.61
N TYR A 142 -18.61 -1.79 5.64
CA TYR A 142 -17.94 -2.27 6.86
C TYR A 142 -17.43 -3.72 6.74
N SER A 143 -17.43 -4.26 5.54
CA SER A 143 -16.91 -5.61 5.24
C SER A 143 -15.49 -5.57 4.67
N PHE A 144 -14.90 -6.76 4.48
CA PHE A 144 -13.62 -6.91 3.80
C PHE A 144 -13.60 -6.21 2.41
N TRP A 145 -14.66 -6.38 1.63
CA TRP A 145 -14.76 -5.76 0.29
C TRP A 145 -15.00 -4.26 0.35
N GLY A 146 -15.68 -3.77 1.39
CA GLY A 146 -15.80 -2.34 1.65
C GLY A 146 -14.45 -1.71 1.99
N LEU A 147 -13.65 -2.36 2.84
CA LEU A 147 -12.27 -1.94 3.09
C LEU A 147 -11.41 -1.98 1.82
N CYS A 148 -11.55 -3.03 1.00
CA CYS A 148 -10.86 -3.10 -0.30
C CYS A 148 -11.19 -1.89 -1.17
N LEU A 149 -12.46 -1.51 -1.27
CA LEU A 149 -12.91 -0.35 -2.05
C LEU A 149 -12.26 0.96 -1.55
N VAL A 150 -12.28 1.18 -0.24
CA VAL A 150 -11.67 2.37 0.38
C VAL A 150 -10.16 2.40 0.14
N TYR A 151 -9.49 1.25 0.22
CA TYR A 151 -8.05 1.17 -0.03
C TYR A 151 -7.70 1.40 -1.50
N LEU A 152 -8.49 0.89 -2.43
CA LEU A 152 -8.29 1.12 -3.86
C LEU A 152 -8.37 2.60 -4.23
N TYR A 153 -9.16 3.39 -3.52
CA TYR A 153 -9.29 4.83 -3.75
C TYR A 153 -7.95 5.58 -3.72
N PHE A 154 -7.09 5.28 -2.76
CA PHE A 154 -5.77 5.92 -2.68
C PHE A 154 -4.66 5.12 -3.36
N GLN A 155 -4.81 3.80 -3.49
CA GLN A 155 -3.80 2.95 -4.11
C GLN A 155 -3.74 3.09 -5.64
N VAL A 156 -4.89 3.17 -6.31
CA VAL A 156 -4.93 3.36 -7.77
C VAL A 156 -4.20 4.64 -8.20
N PRO A 157 -4.51 5.83 -7.62
CA PRO A 157 -3.77 7.04 -7.91
C PRO A 157 -2.27 6.97 -7.55
N LEU A 158 -1.94 6.34 -6.41
CA LEU A 158 -0.54 6.18 -6.01
C LEU A 158 0.24 5.35 -7.05
N MET A 159 -0.36 4.30 -7.60
CA MET A 159 0.26 3.52 -8.66
C MET A 159 0.46 4.31 -9.94
N VAL A 160 -0.48 5.19 -10.31
CA VAL A 160 -0.33 6.10 -11.46
C VAL A 160 0.92 6.97 -11.29
N LEU A 161 1.14 7.52 -10.09
CA LEU A 161 2.32 8.34 -9.81
C LEU A 161 3.63 7.55 -9.85
N VAL A 162 3.62 6.28 -9.41
CA VAL A 162 4.83 5.43 -9.39
C VAL A 162 5.20 4.94 -10.79
N VAL A 163 4.21 4.53 -11.59
CA VAL A 163 4.46 3.96 -12.92
C VAL A 163 4.57 5.02 -14.00
N GLY A 164 3.93 6.18 -13.83
CA GLY A 164 3.92 7.28 -14.81
C GLY A 164 5.30 7.63 -15.37
N PRO A 165 6.31 7.95 -14.52
CA PRO A 165 7.66 8.29 -15.00
C PRO A 165 8.33 7.18 -15.82
N SER A 166 8.05 5.91 -15.51
CA SER A 166 8.58 4.79 -16.28
C SER A 166 7.93 4.66 -17.65
N LEU A 167 6.64 4.94 -17.74
CA LEU A 167 5.95 4.99 -19.01
C LEU A 167 6.44 6.17 -19.87
N ASP A 168 6.72 7.31 -19.24
CA ASP A 168 7.27 8.51 -19.91
C ASP A 168 8.70 8.27 -20.43
N SER A 169 9.43 7.37 -19.84
CA SER A 169 10.78 6.99 -20.28
C SER A 169 10.80 6.14 -21.57
N LEU A 170 9.65 5.64 -22.03
CA LEU A 170 9.53 4.88 -23.28
C LEU A 170 9.70 5.84 -24.47
N ARG A 171 10.85 5.78 -25.12
CA ARG A 171 11.17 6.63 -26.26
C ARG A 171 10.36 6.23 -27.48
N HIS A 172 9.86 7.24 -28.19
CA HIS A 172 9.08 7.03 -29.41
C HIS A 172 9.91 6.36 -30.52
N GLU A 173 11.22 6.65 -30.55
CA GLU A 173 12.16 6.09 -31.52
C GLU A 173 12.24 4.54 -31.41
N TRP A 174 12.06 3.99 -30.22
CA TRP A 174 12.05 2.52 -30.05
C TRP A 174 10.83 1.88 -30.73
N GLN A 175 9.69 2.56 -30.70
CA GLN A 175 8.48 2.06 -31.36
C GLN A 175 8.60 2.20 -32.87
N GLU A 176 9.18 3.31 -33.39
CA GLU A 176 9.42 3.53 -34.79
C GLU A 176 10.42 2.50 -35.35
N ALA A 177 11.53 2.27 -34.65
CA ALA A 177 12.50 1.26 -35.02
C ALA A 177 11.89 -0.15 -35.07
N ALA A 178 11.09 -0.52 -34.06
CA ALA A 178 10.40 -1.80 -34.04
C ALA A 178 9.42 -1.95 -35.24
N THR A 179 8.68 -0.90 -35.55
CA THR A 179 7.75 -0.89 -36.69
C THR A 179 8.50 -1.01 -38.02
N SER A 180 9.63 -0.32 -38.17
CA SER A 180 10.49 -0.39 -39.36
C SER A 180 11.07 -1.80 -39.57
N LEU A 181 11.28 -2.55 -38.49
CA LEU A 181 11.68 -3.96 -38.52
C LEU A 181 10.50 -4.94 -38.71
N GLY A 182 9.29 -4.43 -38.97
CA GLY A 182 8.08 -5.22 -39.19
C GLY A 182 7.41 -5.76 -37.91
N ALA A 183 7.78 -5.27 -36.75
CA ALA A 183 7.16 -5.67 -35.51
C ALA A 183 5.72 -5.09 -35.40
N THR A 184 4.79 -5.94 -34.95
CA THR A 184 3.44 -5.51 -34.59
C THR A 184 3.46 -4.69 -33.29
N SER A 185 2.43 -3.86 -33.05
CA SER A 185 2.29 -3.14 -31.78
C SER A 185 2.33 -4.08 -30.57
N ALA A 186 1.71 -5.25 -30.67
CA ALA A 186 1.73 -6.28 -29.63
C ALA A 186 3.16 -6.81 -29.37
N ALA A 187 3.94 -7.02 -30.42
CA ALA A 187 5.34 -7.44 -30.32
C ALA A 187 6.19 -6.39 -29.63
N TYR A 188 6.05 -5.10 -30.00
CA TYR A 188 6.73 -3.98 -29.33
C TYR A 188 6.38 -3.95 -27.83
N TRP A 189 5.11 -4.02 -27.48
CA TRP A 189 4.70 -4.00 -26.07
C TRP A 189 5.27 -5.18 -25.30
N ARG A 190 5.20 -6.39 -25.82
CA ARG A 190 5.66 -7.59 -25.13
C ARG A 190 7.18 -7.66 -25.00
N GLN A 191 7.94 -7.21 -26.00
CA GLN A 191 9.38 -7.41 -26.09
C GLN A 191 10.18 -6.19 -25.67
N VAL A 192 9.62 -4.99 -25.76
CA VAL A 192 10.33 -3.73 -25.46
C VAL A 192 9.68 -3.00 -24.27
N ALA A 193 8.46 -2.57 -24.40
CA ALA A 193 7.83 -1.69 -23.40
C ALA A 193 7.62 -2.40 -22.05
N LEU A 194 6.99 -3.58 -22.05
CA LEU A 194 6.67 -4.32 -20.82
C LEU A 194 7.91 -4.68 -19.99
N PRO A 195 9.01 -5.20 -20.58
CA PRO A 195 10.25 -5.43 -19.82
C PRO A 195 10.87 -4.17 -19.22
N VAL A 196 10.70 -3.02 -19.86
CA VAL A 196 11.22 -1.73 -19.35
C VAL A 196 10.40 -1.25 -18.15
N ILE A 197 9.07 -1.31 -18.20
CA ILE A 197 8.20 -0.83 -17.12
C ILE A 197 8.02 -1.86 -15.99
N ARG A 198 8.25 -3.14 -16.24
CA ARG A 198 8.06 -4.23 -15.27
C ARG A 198 8.68 -3.97 -13.90
N PRO A 199 9.90 -3.43 -13.77
CA PRO A 199 10.49 -3.10 -12.47
C PRO A 199 9.67 -2.09 -11.69
N SER A 200 9.16 -1.05 -12.36
CA SER A 200 8.32 -0.02 -11.71
C SER A 200 6.96 -0.55 -11.32
N VAL A 201 6.35 -1.41 -12.14
CA VAL A 201 5.07 -2.05 -11.80
C VAL A 201 5.23 -2.96 -10.58
N LEU A 202 6.26 -3.80 -10.55
CA LEU A 202 6.53 -4.68 -9.41
C LEU A 202 6.88 -3.88 -8.15
N GLY A 203 7.76 -2.87 -8.28
CA GLY A 203 8.12 -2.00 -7.16
C GLY A 203 6.93 -1.21 -6.62
N GLY A 204 6.11 -0.67 -7.52
CA GLY A 204 4.86 -0.01 -7.18
C GLY A 204 3.91 -0.94 -6.43
N THR A 205 3.73 -2.17 -6.89
CA THR A 205 2.86 -3.15 -6.21
C THR A 205 3.37 -3.48 -4.79
N VAL A 206 4.69 -3.62 -4.60
CA VAL A 206 5.27 -3.83 -3.27
C VAL A 206 5.06 -2.60 -2.37
N LEU A 207 5.22 -1.40 -2.92
CA LEU A 207 4.94 -0.15 -2.20
C LEU A 207 3.46 -0.06 -1.80
N LEU A 208 2.54 -0.38 -2.70
CA LEU A 208 1.10 -0.44 -2.40
C LEU A 208 0.79 -1.45 -1.29
N PHE A 209 1.42 -2.62 -1.33
CA PHE A 209 1.27 -3.63 -0.29
C PHE A 209 1.70 -3.09 1.07
N GLY A 210 2.89 -2.49 1.16
CA GLY A 210 3.39 -1.91 2.41
C GLY A 210 2.49 -0.78 2.94
N ASN A 211 2.01 0.09 2.05
CA ASN A 211 1.09 1.17 2.39
C ASN A 211 -0.24 0.66 2.94
N ALA A 212 -0.83 -0.35 2.29
CA ALA A 212 -2.07 -0.99 2.76
C ALA A 212 -1.88 -1.74 4.07
N PHE A 213 -0.76 -2.47 4.21
CA PHE A 213 -0.47 -3.28 5.39
C PHE A 213 -0.29 -2.43 6.65
N GLY A 214 0.23 -1.20 6.52
CA GLY A 214 0.38 -0.24 7.60
C GLY A 214 -0.82 0.70 7.79
N ALA A 215 -1.87 0.63 6.98
CA ALA A 215 -2.98 1.57 7.02
C ALA A 215 -3.88 1.33 8.25
N HIS A 216 -3.71 2.12 9.29
CA HIS A 216 -4.48 2.05 10.54
C HIS A 216 -5.70 2.98 10.52
N SER A 217 -5.50 4.27 10.25
CA SER A 217 -6.47 5.32 10.52
C SER A 217 -7.76 5.20 9.70
N ALA A 218 -7.67 4.81 8.41
CA ALA A 218 -8.85 4.61 7.58
C ALA A 218 -9.64 3.37 8.02
N ALA A 219 -8.94 2.26 8.32
CA ALA A 219 -9.58 1.04 8.80
C ALA A 219 -10.25 1.26 10.16
N TYR A 220 -9.59 1.95 11.08
CA TYR A 220 -10.14 2.26 12.40
C TYR A 220 -11.39 3.12 12.30
N ALA A 221 -11.34 4.22 11.56
CA ALA A 221 -12.47 5.13 11.39
C ALA A 221 -13.67 4.47 10.70
N LEU A 222 -13.42 3.51 9.80
CA LEU A 222 -14.46 2.79 9.10
C LEU A 222 -15.12 1.70 9.96
N THR A 223 -14.31 0.93 10.69
CA THR A 223 -14.77 -0.29 11.38
C THR A 223 -14.86 -0.14 12.91
N SER A 224 -14.54 1.03 13.45
CA SER A 224 -14.45 1.30 14.89
C SER A 224 -13.58 0.27 15.64
N GLY A 225 -12.55 -0.23 14.97
CA GLY A 225 -11.63 -1.21 15.54
C GLY A 225 -12.15 -2.65 15.63
N GLN A 226 -13.36 -2.94 15.14
CA GLN A 226 -13.95 -4.28 15.25
C GLN A 226 -13.40 -5.30 14.24
N PHE A 227 -12.65 -4.82 13.23
CA PHE A 227 -12.07 -5.70 12.22
C PHE A 227 -10.69 -6.21 12.69
N SER A 228 -10.46 -7.52 12.60
CA SER A 228 -9.19 -8.12 13.03
C SER A 228 -8.08 -7.78 12.03
N LEU A 229 -7.40 -6.66 12.23
CA LEU A 229 -6.22 -6.21 11.48
C LEU A 229 -5.09 -5.92 12.45
N VAL A 230 -3.86 -6.27 12.09
CA VAL A 230 -2.68 -6.06 12.95
C VAL A 230 -2.50 -4.60 13.37
N PRO A 231 -2.60 -3.58 12.46
CA PRO A 231 -2.52 -2.19 12.88
C PRO A 231 -3.58 -1.79 13.92
N LEU A 232 -4.78 -2.36 13.83
CA LEU A 232 -5.85 -2.09 14.79
C LEU A 232 -5.58 -2.71 16.15
N LEU A 233 -5.04 -3.93 16.18
CA LEU A 233 -4.62 -4.59 17.43
C LEU A 233 -3.50 -3.77 18.12
N ILE A 234 -2.50 -3.28 17.39
CA ILE A 234 -1.46 -2.41 17.94
C ILE A 234 -2.08 -1.14 18.54
N GLY A 235 -3.05 -0.52 17.86
CA GLY A 235 -3.76 0.64 18.38
C GLY A 235 -4.50 0.34 19.70
N GLN A 236 -5.13 -0.82 19.80
CA GLN A 236 -5.85 -1.25 21.01
C GLN A 236 -4.92 -1.49 22.21
N THR A 237 -3.74 -2.08 22.00
CA THR A 237 -2.75 -2.27 23.07
C THR A 237 -2.20 -0.94 23.62
N GLN A 238 -2.18 0.12 22.81
CA GLN A 238 -1.70 1.44 23.24
C GLN A 238 -2.76 2.29 23.95
N THR A 239 -4.05 2.02 23.76
CA THR A 239 -5.14 2.79 24.38
C THR A 239 -5.59 2.28 25.75
N GLY A 240 -5.02 1.19 26.24
CA GLY A 240 -5.19 0.74 27.62
C GLY A 240 -6.49 -0.02 27.94
N ASP A 241 -7.32 -0.32 26.97
CA ASP A 241 -8.57 -1.08 27.16
C ASP A 241 -8.35 -2.59 27.37
N VAL A 242 -7.15 -3.05 27.11
CA VAL A 242 -6.72 -4.44 27.36
C VAL A 242 -5.56 -4.39 28.33
N VAL A 243 -5.67 -5.03 29.47
CA VAL A 243 -4.55 -5.34 30.37
C VAL A 243 -3.68 -6.41 29.68
N ALA A 244 -3.31 -6.12 28.44
CA ALA A 244 -2.35 -6.89 27.69
C ALA A 244 -0.98 -6.36 28.06
N ASP A 245 -0.04 -7.26 28.16
CA ASP A 245 1.38 -6.97 28.37
C ASP A 245 1.80 -5.75 27.52
N ALA A 246 2.31 -4.70 28.16
CA ALA A 246 2.64 -3.42 27.52
C ALA A 246 3.54 -3.60 26.27
N ASN A 247 4.31 -4.68 26.23
CA ASN A 247 5.25 -5.02 25.18
C ASN A 247 4.61 -5.84 24.03
N PHE A 248 3.35 -6.28 24.18
CA PHE A 248 2.68 -7.06 23.13
C PHE A 248 2.45 -6.26 21.84
N GLY A 249 2.11 -4.96 21.97
CA GLY A 249 2.00 -4.05 20.84
C GLY A 249 3.32 -3.91 20.07
N ASP A 250 4.44 -3.84 20.79
CA ASP A 250 5.78 -3.79 20.20
C ASP A 250 6.12 -5.10 19.46
N THR A 251 5.69 -6.23 20.02
CA THR A 251 5.86 -7.54 19.38
C THR A 251 5.04 -7.68 18.09
N LEU A 252 3.79 -7.19 18.10
CA LEU A 252 2.98 -7.13 16.88
C LEU A 252 3.64 -6.23 15.80
N ALA A 253 4.17 -5.08 16.21
CA ALA A 253 4.88 -4.19 15.29
C ALA A 253 6.16 -4.82 14.75
N LEU A 254 6.92 -5.58 15.57
CA LEU A 254 8.07 -6.36 15.11
C LEU A 254 7.66 -7.38 14.03
N GLY A 255 6.56 -8.10 14.23
CA GLY A 255 6.01 -9.02 13.24
C GLY A 255 5.65 -8.31 11.92
N MET A 256 5.08 -7.10 11.97
CA MET A 256 4.82 -6.30 10.77
C MET A 256 6.13 -5.92 10.05
N ILE A 257 7.15 -5.51 10.79
CA ILE A 257 8.47 -5.17 10.24
C ILE A 257 9.07 -6.38 9.53
N VAL A 258 8.98 -7.57 10.12
CA VAL A 258 9.47 -8.81 9.50
C VAL A 258 8.75 -9.09 8.19
N VAL A 259 7.42 -8.98 8.15
CA VAL A 259 6.62 -9.16 6.92
C VAL A 259 7.06 -8.18 5.83
N LEU A 260 7.22 -6.90 6.17
CA LEU A 260 7.66 -5.88 5.22
C LEU A 260 9.11 -6.12 4.74
N ALA A 261 10.01 -6.50 5.65
CA ALA A 261 11.39 -6.83 5.31
C ALA A 261 11.48 -8.02 4.35
N VAL A 262 10.70 -9.09 4.61
CA VAL A 262 10.60 -10.25 3.71
C VAL A 262 10.06 -9.85 2.36
N THR A 263 9.01 -9.03 2.32
CA THR A 263 8.41 -8.54 1.06
C THR A 263 9.42 -7.72 0.24
N LEU A 264 10.17 -6.83 0.89
CA LEU A 264 11.24 -6.05 0.25
C LEU A 264 12.40 -6.92 -0.22
N ALA A 265 12.79 -7.92 0.57
CA ALA A 265 13.85 -8.86 0.20
C ALA A 265 13.46 -9.70 -1.03
N LEU A 266 12.22 -10.19 -1.07
CA LEU A 266 11.68 -10.90 -2.23
C LEU A 266 11.67 -10.00 -3.47
N TYR A 267 11.21 -8.76 -3.34
CA TYR A 267 11.26 -7.77 -4.42
C TYR A 267 12.70 -7.53 -4.91
N ALA A 268 13.63 -7.28 -4.00
CA ALA A 268 15.04 -7.06 -4.35
C ALA A 268 15.65 -8.27 -5.04
N GLY A 269 15.31 -9.49 -4.61
CA GLY A 269 15.69 -10.74 -5.25
C GLY A 269 15.18 -10.85 -6.70
N LEU A 270 13.88 -10.57 -6.90
CA LEU A 270 13.25 -10.54 -8.23
C LEU A 270 13.93 -9.52 -9.17
N MET A 271 14.25 -8.34 -8.63
CA MET A 271 14.91 -7.29 -9.42
C MET A 271 16.34 -7.68 -9.85
N ARG A 272 17.09 -8.34 -8.97
CA ARG A 272 18.47 -8.80 -9.29
C ARG A 272 18.47 -9.85 -10.40
N THR A 273 17.50 -10.77 -10.41
CA THR A 273 17.38 -11.77 -11.49
C THR A 273 17.04 -11.13 -12.82
N THR A 274 16.18 -10.11 -12.83
CA THR A 274 15.79 -9.39 -14.05
C THR A 274 16.93 -8.51 -14.59
N ALA A 275 17.75 -7.93 -13.70
CA ALA A 275 18.89 -7.08 -14.09
C ALA A 275 20.04 -7.87 -14.77
N LYS A 276 20.18 -9.17 -14.50
CA LYS A 276 21.21 -10.01 -15.15
C LYS A 276 21.02 -10.11 -16.66
N TRP A 277 19.79 -9.97 -17.16
CA TRP A 277 19.48 -10.00 -18.60
C TRP A 277 19.71 -8.67 -19.32
N ARG A 278 20.06 -7.59 -18.59
CA ARG A 278 20.32 -6.25 -19.13
C ARG A 278 21.80 -5.88 -19.26
N ARG A 279 22.71 -6.78 -18.89
CA ARG A 279 24.15 -6.57 -19.14
C ARG A 279 24.46 -7.05 -20.55
N PRO A 280 24.97 -6.16 -21.45
CA PRO A 280 25.45 -6.54 -22.78
C PRO A 280 26.60 -7.53 -22.67
#